data_3647d7dcbcbbe1e199bc47be23343b2c
#
_entry.id   3647d7dcbcbbe1e199bc47be23343b2c
#
_cell.length_a   1.000
_cell.length_b   1.000
_cell.length_c   1.000
_cell.angle_alpha   90.00
_cell.angle_beta   90.00
_cell.angle_gamma   90.00
#
_symmetry.space_group_name_H-M   'P 1'
#
loop_
_entity.id
_entity.type
_entity.pdbx_description
1 polymer ?
#
loop_
_entity_poly.entity_id
_entity_poly.type
_entity_poly.pdbx_seq_one_letter_code
_entity_poly.pdbx_strand_id
1 'polypeptide(L)'
;MRKISLNGLFCPKSFEIKQLLRAMKITLFLLLFVTFQAYCGNSYSQNAKVNIPSSQLRVGQVLSKIESQTEYLFVYNKKSVDVRRTVNVEAEGKSVAELLDEVFAGTSIKYVMEGKNIVLTKKSENTENTDGVQQERVTVKGVVTD
;
A
#
# COMPACT_ATOMS: atom_id res chain seq x y z
N MET A 1 23.51 -73.40 -15.83
CA MET A 1 22.77 -72.63 -14.79
C MET A 1 23.68 -71.51 -14.30
N ARG A 2 23.52 -70.28 -14.81
CA ARG A 2 24.28 -69.12 -14.34
C ARG A 2 23.48 -68.43 -13.21
N LYS A 3 23.99 -68.48 -12.02
CA LYS A 3 23.43 -67.70 -10.88
C LYS A 3 23.77 -66.24 -11.09
N ILE A 4 22.77 -65.41 -11.34
CA ILE A 4 22.86 -63.97 -11.35
C ILE A 4 22.92 -63.52 -9.86
N SER A 5 24.10 -63.07 -9.44
CA SER A 5 24.28 -62.46 -8.11
C SER A 5 23.70 -61.04 -8.14
N LEU A 6 22.59 -60.84 -7.52
CA LEU A 6 21.94 -59.56 -7.27
C LEU A 6 22.47 -58.88 -6.00
N ASN A 7 23.77 -58.79 -5.82
CA ASN A 7 24.40 -58.08 -4.69
C ASN A 7 25.07 -56.81 -5.19
N GLY A 8 24.27 -55.84 -5.51
CA GLY A 8 24.70 -54.49 -5.89
C GLY A 8 23.67 -53.43 -5.54
N LEU A 9 22.83 -53.66 -4.53
CA LEU A 9 21.87 -52.70 -4.07
C LEU A 9 22.53 -51.76 -3.05
N PHE A 10 22.98 -50.63 -3.54
CA PHE A 10 22.99 -49.32 -2.91
C PHE A 10 23.06 -49.37 -1.38
N CYS A 11 24.25 -49.44 -0.84
CA CYS A 11 24.54 -48.97 0.51
C CYS A 11 25.00 -47.51 0.37
N PRO A 12 24.16 -46.51 0.57
CA PRO A 12 24.61 -45.12 0.53
C PRO A 12 25.54 -44.90 1.73
N LYS A 13 26.82 -44.64 1.43
CA LYS A 13 27.79 -44.24 2.45
C LYS A 13 27.16 -43.14 3.32
N SER A 14 27.23 -43.28 4.61
CA SER A 14 26.63 -42.36 5.59
C SER A 14 27.02 -40.87 5.37
N PHE A 15 28.07 -40.64 4.61
CA PHE A 15 28.55 -39.33 4.18
C PHE A 15 27.62 -38.72 3.13
N GLU A 16 27.19 -39.47 2.15
CA GLU A 16 26.25 -39.02 1.10
C GLU A 16 24.89 -38.63 1.69
N ILE A 17 24.39 -39.42 2.64
CA ILE A 17 23.11 -39.14 3.31
C ILE A 17 23.15 -37.79 4.07
N LYS A 18 24.29 -37.53 4.75
CA LYS A 18 24.46 -36.26 5.49
C LYS A 18 24.53 -35.05 4.57
N GLN A 19 25.13 -35.18 3.39
CA GLN A 19 25.15 -34.14 2.36
C GLN A 19 23.74 -33.91 1.76
N LEU A 20 23.05 -35.01 1.48
CA LEU A 20 21.67 -34.94 0.95
C LEU A 20 20.73 -34.27 1.96
N LEU A 21 20.84 -34.61 3.25
CA LEU A 21 20.06 -33.99 4.31
C LEU A 21 20.36 -32.48 4.47
N ARG A 22 21.63 -32.08 4.29
CA ARG A 22 22.00 -30.66 4.32
C ARG A 22 21.41 -29.91 3.10
N ALA A 23 21.53 -30.50 1.92
CA ALA A 23 20.95 -29.94 0.71
C ALA A 23 19.42 -29.79 0.85
N MET A 24 18.73 -30.80 1.37
CA MET A 24 17.29 -30.74 1.65
C MET A 24 16.93 -29.62 2.63
N LYS A 25 17.71 -29.44 3.70
CA LYS A 25 17.46 -28.34 4.66
C LYS A 25 17.67 -26.97 4.02
N ILE A 26 18.69 -26.81 3.19
CA ILE A 26 18.96 -25.55 2.51
C ILE A 26 17.87 -25.25 1.47
N THR A 27 17.44 -26.23 0.69
CA THR A 27 16.36 -26.05 -0.28
C THR A 27 15.03 -25.75 0.38
N LEU A 28 14.72 -26.41 1.51
CA LEU A 28 13.52 -26.14 2.28
C LEU A 28 13.54 -24.71 2.85
N PHE A 29 14.69 -24.30 3.38
CA PHE A 29 14.85 -22.93 3.92
C PHE A 29 14.75 -21.87 2.83
N LEU A 30 15.35 -22.10 1.66
CA LEU A 30 15.22 -21.23 0.49
C LEU A 30 13.77 -21.15 -0.01
N LEU A 31 13.08 -22.28 -0.08
CA LEU A 31 11.68 -22.31 -0.49
C LEU A 31 10.80 -21.54 0.49
N LEU A 32 11.04 -21.68 1.79
CA LEU A 32 10.32 -20.98 2.85
C LEU A 32 10.63 -19.48 2.81
N PHE A 33 11.86 -19.10 2.51
CA PHE A 33 12.27 -17.70 2.34
C PHE A 33 11.60 -17.05 1.12
N VAL A 34 11.51 -17.75 -0.02
CA VAL A 34 10.84 -17.27 -1.23
C VAL A 34 9.33 -17.11 -0.97
N THR A 35 8.69 -18.05 -0.26
CA THR A 35 7.26 -17.92 0.09
C THR A 35 7.02 -16.75 1.03
N PHE A 36 7.94 -16.46 1.97
CA PHE A 36 7.82 -15.32 2.87
C PHE A 36 7.89 -13.97 2.13
N GLN A 37 8.68 -13.88 1.07
CA GLN A 37 8.74 -12.70 0.19
C GLN A 37 7.43 -12.48 -0.59
N ALA A 38 6.72 -13.55 -0.93
CA ALA A 38 5.46 -13.46 -1.67
C ALA A 38 4.30 -12.89 -0.83
N TYR A 39 4.38 -12.91 0.50
CA TYR A 39 3.37 -12.31 1.38
C TYR A 39 3.57 -10.81 1.64
N CYS A 40 4.69 -10.22 1.21
CA CYS A 40 5.01 -8.80 1.45
C CYS A 40 4.39 -7.85 0.41
N GLY A 41 3.41 -8.29 -0.36
CA GLY A 41 2.83 -7.55 -1.48
C GLY A 41 1.35 -7.21 -1.36
N ASN A 42 0.80 -6.98 -0.18
CA ASN A 42 -0.46 -6.25 -0.09
C ASN A 42 -0.18 -4.75 -0.24
N SER A 43 0.21 -4.36 -1.44
CA SER A 43 -0.11 -3.05 -1.95
C SER A 43 -1.63 -2.94 -1.87
N TYR A 44 -2.16 -2.24 -0.88
CA TYR A 44 -3.56 -1.81 -0.85
C TYR A 44 -3.80 -1.14 -2.18
N SER A 45 -4.53 -1.85 -3.02
CA SER A 45 -4.63 -1.56 -4.42
C SER A 45 -5.24 -0.17 -4.58
N GLN A 46 -4.51 0.73 -5.18
CA GLN A 46 -5.03 2.00 -5.73
C GLN A 46 -6.21 1.76 -6.69
N ASN A 47 -6.64 0.52 -6.85
CA ASN A 47 -7.66 0.01 -7.74
C ASN A 47 -9.03 -0.21 -7.09
N ALA A 48 -9.29 0.29 -5.88
CA ALA A 48 -10.65 0.29 -5.36
C ALA A 48 -11.53 1.08 -6.33
N LYS A 49 -12.50 0.39 -6.92
CA LYS A 49 -13.43 0.98 -7.87
C LYS A 49 -14.62 1.55 -7.13
N VAL A 50 -15.01 2.74 -7.52
CA VAL A 50 -16.23 3.40 -7.02
C VAL A 50 -17.24 3.56 -8.14
N ASN A 51 -18.50 3.51 -7.76
CA ASN A 51 -19.60 3.70 -8.67
C ASN A 51 -20.42 4.92 -8.22
N ILE A 52 -20.20 6.05 -8.90
CA ILE A 52 -20.93 7.28 -8.66
C ILE A 52 -21.58 7.66 -10.01
N PRO A 53 -22.90 7.60 -10.13
CA PRO A 53 -23.59 7.99 -11.35
C PRO A 53 -23.32 9.48 -11.62
N SER A 54 -23.30 9.85 -12.91
CA SER A 54 -23.06 11.22 -13.34
C SER A 54 -23.97 12.19 -12.58
N SER A 55 -23.37 13.03 -11.75
CA SER A 55 -24.11 13.97 -10.91
C SER A 55 -23.23 15.13 -10.47
N GLN A 56 -23.90 16.26 -10.25
CA GLN A 56 -23.27 17.43 -9.66
C GLN A 56 -23.30 17.29 -8.13
N LEU A 57 -22.15 17.07 -7.54
CA LEU A 57 -21.99 16.83 -6.11
C LEU A 57 -21.00 17.82 -5.49
N ARG A 58 -21.12 18.04 -4.20
CA ARG A 58 -20.09 18.75 -3.44
C ARG A 58 -18.90 17.83 -3.21
N VAL A 59 -17.68 18.37 -3.18
CA VAL A 59 -16.46 17.61 -2.90
C VAL A 59 -16.63 16.75 -1.63
N GLY A 60 -17.16 17.31 -0.54
CA GLY A 60 -17.40 16.55 0.69
C GLY A 60 -18.34 15.36 0.51
N GLN A 61 -19.35 15.46 -0.36
CA GLN A 61 -20.26 14.35 -0.66
C GLN A 61 -19.57 13.26 -1.51
N VAL A 62 -18.69 13.67 -2.42
CA VAL A 62 -17.88 12.74 -3.20
C VAL A 62 -16.97 11.95 -2.29
N LEU A 63 -16.23 12.62 -1.39
CA LEU A 63 -15.35 11.97 -0.42
C LEU A 63 -16.14 10.97 0.46
N SER A 64 -17.30 11.38 1.00
CA SER A 64 -18.14 10.51 1.82
C SER A 64 -18.68 9.31 1.03
N LYS A 65 -18.98 9.46 -0.27
CA LYS A 65 -19.39 8.34 -1.11
C LYS A 65 -18.24 7.35 -1.36
N ILE A 66 -17.02 7.84 -1.53
CA ILE A 66 -15.83 6.98 -1.63
C ILE A 66 -15.62 6.21 -0.32
N GLU A 67 -15.68 6.86 0.84
CA GLU A 67 -15.58 6.22 2.15
C GLU A 67 -16.65 5.14 2.37
N SER A 68 -17.87 5.37 1.89
CA SER A 68 -18.97 4.40 2.05
C SER A 68 -18.84 3.16 1.14
N GLN A 69 -18.13 3.27 0.02
CA GLN A 69 -17.95 2.20 -0.97
C GLN A 69 -16.59 1.49 -0.85
N THR A 70 -15.67 2.05 -0.08
CA THR A 70 -14.29 1.56 0.05
C THR A 70 -13.89 1.53 1.52
N GLU A 71 -12.71 1.00 1.81
CA GLU A 71 -12.11 1.04 3.16
C GLU A 71 -11.26 2.29 3.38
N TYR A 72 -11.25 3.23 2.43
CA TYR A 72 -10.47 4.45 2.55
C TYR A 72 -11.10 5.45 3.49
N LEU A 73 -10.26 6.20 4.22
CA LEU A 73 -10.63 7.30 5.10
C LEU A 73 -9.89 8.56 4.66
N PHE A 74 -10.60 9.67 4.56
CA PHE A 74 -10.00 10.94 4.18
C PHE A 74 -9.57 11.75 5.39
N VAL A 75 -8.30 12.14 5.40
CA VAL A 75 -7.70 13.04 6.39
C VAL A 75 -7.39 14.38 5.74
N TYR A 76 -8.05 15.43 6.16
CA TYR A 76 -7.83 16.77 5.61
C TYR A 76 -8.12 17.87 6.61
N ASN A 77 -7.48 19.03 6.38
CA ASN A 77 -7.78 20.23 7.13
C ASN A 77 -8.89 21.01 6.38
N LYS A 78 -10.01 21.25 7.07
CA LYS A 78 -11.17 21.99 6.52
C LYS A 78 -10.84 23.42 6.06
N LYS A 79 -9.76 24.01 6.57
CA LYS A 79 -9.27 25.32 6.13
C LYS A 79 -8.49 25.25 4.81
N SER A 80 -7.93 24.09 4.49
CA SER A 80 -7.09 23.88 3.30
C SER A 80 -7.88 23.32 2.12
N VAL A 81 -8.90 22.51 2.38
CA VAL A 81 -9.71 21.84 1.36
C VAL A 81 -11.13 22.42 1.37
N ASP A 82 -11.54 23.03 0.27
CA ASP A 82 -12.92 23.51 0.11
C ASP A 82 -13.86 22.34 -0.25
N VAL A 83 -14.42 21.75 0.79
CA VAL A 83 -15.38 20.63 0.66
C VAL A 83 -16.75 21.05 0.16
N ARG A 84 -17.05 22.37 0.11
CA ARG A 84 -18.33 22.91 -0.35
C ARG A 84 -18.36 23.13 -1.87
N ARG A 85 -17.21 23.16 -2.51
CA ARG A 85 -17.09 23.31 -3.95
C ARG A 85 -17.88 22.21 -4.66
N THR A 86 -18.66 22.58 -5.65
CA THR A 86 -19.43 21.64 -6.46
C THR A 86 -18.59 21.19 -7.66
N VAL A 87 -18.63 19.91 -7.94
CA VAL A 87 -17.92 19.25 -9.04
C VAL A 87 -18.87 18.34 -9.80
N ASN A 88 -18.70 18.26 -11.11
CA ASN A 88 -19.35 17.24 -11.90
C ASN A 88 -18.50 15.97 -11.81
N VAL A 89 -19.11 14.89 -11.39
CA VAL A 89 -18.44 13.62 -11.19
C VAL A 89 -19.18 12.53 -11.93
N GLU A 90 -18.44 11.75 -12.69
CA GLU A 90 -18.89 10.55 -13.35
C GLU A 90 -17.86 9.44 -13.08
N ALA A 91 -18.21 8.51 -12.22
CA ALA A 91 -17.31 7.44 -11.81
C ALA A 91 -18.03 6.09 -11.87
N GLU A 92 -18.32 5.63 -13.07
CA GLU A 92 -18.81 4.27 -13.28
C GLU A 92 -17.62 3.32 -13.42
N GLY A 93 -17.27 2.67 -12.29
CA GLY A 93 -16.16 1.72 -12.23
C GLY A 93 -14.76 2.34 -12.35
N LYS A 94 -14.62 3.66 -12.15
CA LYS A 94 -13.32 4.35 -12.08
C LYS A 94 -12.59 3.99 -10.79
N SER A 95 -11.27 4.02 -10.82
CA SER A 95 -10.46 3.90 -9.61
C SER A 95 -10.58 5.15 -8.74
N VAL A 96 -10.38 4.99 -7.42
CA VAL A 96 -10.39 6.13 -6.49
C VAL A 96 -9.34 7.17 -6.88
N ALA A 97 -8.17 6.75 -7.36
CA ALA A 97 -7.12 7.65 -7.80
C ALA A 97 -7.54 8.52 -8.98
N GLU A 98 -8.08 7.91 -10.05
CA GLU A 98 -8.58 8.64 -11.23
C GLU A 98 -9.68 9.62 -10.86
N LEU A 99 -10.58 9.22 -9.96
CA LEU A 99 -11.66 10.08 -9.49
C LEU A 99 -11.13 11.29 -8.70
N LEU A 100 -10.14 11.07 -7.84
CA LEU A 100 -9.51 12.15 -7.07
C LEU A 100 -8.73 13.12 -7.97
N ASP A 101 -8.04 12.60 -8.99
CA ASP A 101 -7.35 13.42 -9.99
C ASP A 101 -8.35 14.33 -10.72
N GLU A 102 -9.54 13.82 -11.09
CA GLU A 102 -10.60 14.58 -11.73
C GLU A 102 -11.21 15.63 -10.79
N VAL A 103 -11.53 15.23 -9.54
CA VAL A 103 -12.12 16.11 -8.53
C VAL A 103 -11.19 17.25 -8.15
N PHE A 104 -9.90 17.00 -8.06
CA PHE A 104 -8.91 18.01 -7.67
C PHE A 104 -8.15 18.63 -8.84
N ALA A 105 -8.50 18.28 -10.09
CA ALA A 105 -7.96 18.92 -11.27
C ALA A 105 -8.12 20.45 -11.19
N GLY A 106 -7.05 21.19 -11.52
CA GLY A 106 -7.04 22.64 -11.49
C GLY A 106 -7.07 23.28 -10.09
N THR A 107 -6.91 22.46 -9.02
CA THR A 107 -6.79 22.99 -7.66
C THR A 107 -5.36 22.84 -7.13
N SER A 108 -5.07 23.58 -6.04
CA SER A 108 -3.79 23.44 -5.34
C SER A 108 -3.78 22.27 -4.34
N ILE A 109 -4.71 21.34 -4.45
CA ILE A 109 -4.79 20.19 -3.56
C ILE A 109 -4.02 19.01 -4.15
N LYS A 110 -3.18 18.39 -3.34
CA LYS A 110 -2.53 17.09 -3.61
C LYS A 110 -3.06 16.07 -2.62
N TYR A 111 -3.07 14.83 -3.02
CA TYR A 111 -3.39 13.72 -2.12
C TYR A 111 -2.24 12.71 -2.07
N VAL A 112 -2.11 12.07 -0.93
CA VAL A 112 -1.18 10.96 -0.70
C VAL A 112 -1.98 9.81 -0.12
N MET A 113 -1.81 8.62 -0.68
CA MET A 113 -2.43 7.40 -0.17
C MET A 113 -1.45 6.68 0.74
N GLU A 114 -1.79 6.56 2.02
CA GLU A 114 -1.01 5.85 3.03
C GLU A 114 -1.87 4.72 3.63
N GLY A 115 -1.73 3.53 3.09
CA GLY A 115 -2.54 2.37 3.49
C GLY A 115 -4.03 2.62 3.22
N LYS A 116 -4.83 2.72 4.28
CA LYS A 116 -6.27 3.04 4.21
C LYS A 116 -6.56 4.53 4.30
N ASN A 117 -5.56 5.36 4.57
CA ASN A 117 -5.75 6.79 4.73
C ASN A 117 -5.37 7.54 3.45
N ILE A 118 -6.21 8.47 3.04
CA ILE A 118 -5.96 9.40 1.96
C ILE A 118 -5.82 10.79 2.56
N VAL A 119 -4.59 11.30 2.58
CA VAL A 119 -4.28 12.61 3.17
C VAL A 119 -4.36 13.67 2.08
N LEU A 120 -5.25 14.66 2.25
CA LEU A 120 -5.38 15.79 1.33
C LEU A 120 -4.61 16.98 1.89
N THR A 121 -3.66 17.50 1.12
CA THR A 121 -2.82 18.64 1.50
C THR A 121 -2.87 19.72 0.43
N LYS A 122 -2.72 20.99 0.84
CA LYS A 122 -2.53 22.08 -0.12
C LYS A 122 -1.09 22.04 -0.62
N LYS A 123 -0.89 22.11 -1.94
CA LYS A 123 0.42 22.29 -2.54
C LYS A 123 0.98 23.62 -2.04
N SER A 124 1.97 23.56 -1.16
CA SER A 124 2.79 24.73 -0.85
C SER A 124 3.72 24.96 -2.04
N GLU A 125 3.83 26.17 -2.53
CA GLU A 125 4.72 26.54 -3.66
C GLU A 125 6.21 26.42 -3.34
N ASN A 126 6.56 26.02 -2.13
CA ASN A 126 7.94 25.75 -1.69
C ASN A 126 8.05 24.33 -1.16
N THR A 127 8.41 23.38 -1.99
CA THR A 127 9.37 22.32 -1.66
C THR A 127 9.44 21.32 -2.83
N GLU A 128 10.26 21.61 -3.82
CA GLU A 128 11.13 20.59 -4.40
C GLU A 128 12.17 20.29 -3.33
N ASN A 129 12.33 19.03 -3.06
CA ASN A 129 13.30 18.34 -2.22
C ASN A 129 12.81 17.89 -0.86
N THR A 130 12.68 16.59 -0.76
CA THR A 130 13.56 15.78 0.08
C THR A 130 12.81 14.58 0.64
N ASP A 131 13.22 13.41 0.23
CA ASP A 131 13.30 12.23 1.08
C ASP A 131 13.89 12.65 2.44
N GLY A 132 13.17 12.37 3.48
CA GLY A 132 13.67 12.58 4.84
C GLY A 132 12.59 13.03 5.79
N VAL A 133 12.10 12.08 6.57
CA VAL A 133 11.30 12.33 7.77
C VAL A 133 12.12 13.23 8.70
N GLN A 134 11.92 14.53 8.59
CA GLN A 134 12.39 15.47 9.62
C GLN A 134 11.19 15.73 10.56
N GLN A 135 11.23 15.08 11.68
CA GLN A 135 10.40 15.38 12.84
C GLN A 135 10.68 16.83 13.25
N GLU A 136 9.79 17.74 12.88
CA GLU A 136 9.84 19.13 13.37
C GLU A 136 9.60 19.11 14.87
N ARG A 137 10.66 19.39 15.64
CA ARG A 137 10.59 19.54 17.08
C ARG A 137 9.82 20.82 17.39
N VAL A 138 8.55 20.69 17.68
CA VAL A 138 7.76 21.79 18.24
C VAL A 138 8.25 22.05 19.66
N THR A 139 9.00 23.13 19.84
CA THR A 139 9.40 23.60 21.17
C THR A 139 8.24 24.35 21.79
N VAL A 140 7.51 23.68 22.68
CA VAL A 140 6.47 24.31 23.48
C VAL A 140 7.14 25.05 24.64
N LYS A 141 7.20 26.38 24.57
CA LYS A 141 7.54 27.23 25.74
C LYS A 141 6.30 27.44 26.58
N GLY A 142 6.22 26.73 27.68
CA GLY A 142 5.24 27.02 28.75
C GLY A 142 5.84 28.02 29.73
N VAL A 143 5.13 29.12 30.00
CA VAL A 143 5.42 30.03 31.10
C VAL A 143 4.58 29.56 32.29
N VAL A 144 5.26 29.13 33.36
CA VAL A 144 4.61 28.85 34.64
C VAL A 144 4.61 30.17 35.45
N THR A 145 3.44 30.67 35.78
CA THR A 145 3.27 31.81 36.67
C THR A 145 2.80 31.26 38.03
N ASP A 146 3.57 31.55 39.07
CA ASP A 146 3.17 31.36 40.47
C ASP A 146 2.15 32.41 40.89
#